data_347b9547ad4fffeac49490681fb3db1c
#
_entry.id   347b9547ad4fffeac49490681fb3db1c
#
_cell.length_a   1.000
_cell.length_b   1.000
_cell.length_c   1.000
_cell.angle_alpha   90.00
_cell.angle_beta   90.00
_cell.angle_gamma   90.00
#
_symmetry.space_group_name_H-M   'P 1'
#
loop_
_entity.id
_entity.type
_entity.pdbx_description
1 polymer ?
#
loop_
_entity_poly.entity_id
_entity_poly.type
_entity_poly.pdbx_seq_one_letter_code
_entity_poly.pdbx_strand_id
1 'polypeptide(L)'
;LAVVYSGDALYAMELNEDLDYAVPQEGSNVWIDPMVIPATAKNKENAEKLINFLCRPDIAQKNCEYIWYSSPNKAAIELMGEDYTENVTINPPQEVIDRCEFFHDIPDSFLTIYNSFWSQVKNAR
;
A
#
# COMPACT_ATOMS: atom_id res chain seq x y z
N LEU A 1 3.41 14.85 14.25
CA LEU A 1 3.75 14.37 12.92
C LEU A 1 4.24 12.93 13.02
N ALA A 2 3.71 12.07 12.15
CA ALA A 2 4.12 10.66 12.05
C ALA A 2 4.25 10.26 10.58
N VAL A 3 5.10 9.27 10.30
CA VAL A 3 5.17 8.61 8.99
C VAL A 3 4.38 7.31 9.09
N VAL A 4 3.34 7.21 8.28
CA VAL A 4 2.40 6.08 8.29
C VAL A 4 1.98 5.71 6.88
N TYR A 5 1.49 4.51 6.68
CA TYR A 5 0.87 4.10 5.43
C TYR A 5 -0.50 4.74 5.24
N SER A 6 -0.91 4.95 4.00
CA SER A 6 -2.17 5.63 3.68
C SER A 6 -3.41 4.95 4.26
N GLY A 7 -3.49 3.62 4.21
CA GLY A 7 -4.61 2.87 4.79
C GLY A 7 -4.66 2.98 6.32
N ASP A 8 -3.51 2.94 6.99
CA ASP A 8 -3.43 3.12 8.45
C ASP A 8 -3.81 4.54 8.85
N ALA A 9 -3.44 5.53 8.03
CA ALA A 9 -3.83 6.93 8.23
C ALA A 9 -5.35 7.08 8.16
N LEU A 10 -6.00 6.52 7.14
CA LEU A 10 -7.45 6.57 6.98
C LEU A 10 -8.16 5.93 8.17
N TYR A 11 -7.70 4.77 8.63
CA TYR A 11 -8.26 4.14 9.82
C TYR A 11 -8.10 5.01 11.08
N ALA A 12 -6.95 5.66 11.24
CA ALA A 12 -6.73 6.57 12.37
C ALA A 12 -7.62 7.82 12.29
N MET A 13 -7.86 8.36 11.09
CA MET A 13 -8.73 9.51 10.84
C MET A 13 -10.20 9.19 11.14
N GLU A 14 -10.66 7.95 10.91
CA GLU A 14 -12.00 7.52 11.37
C GLU A 14 -12.17 7.58 12.89
N LEU A 15 -11.09 7.36 13.63
CA LEU A 15 -11.09 7.35 15.09
C LEU A 15 -10.86 8.73 15.71
N ASN A 16 -10.26 9.65 14.94
CA ASN A 16 -9.92 10.99 15.41
C ASN A 16 -9.96 12.01 14.27
N GLU A 17 -10.96 12.88 14.30
CA GLU A 17 -11.21 13.94 13.31
C GLU A 17 -10.11 15.03 13.27
N ASP A 18 -9.24 15.11 14.29
CA ASP A 18 -8.14 16.06 14.34
C ASP A 18 -6.92 15.62 13.50
N LEU A 19 -6.97 14.42 12.92
CA LEU A 19 -5.90 13.88 12.08
C LEU A 19 -6.15 14.18 10.61
N ASP A 20 -5.06 14.39 9.88
CA ASP A 20 -5.05 14.54 8.43
C ASP A 20 -3.85 13.82 7.82
N TYR A 21 -3.94 13.47 6.54
CA TYR A 21 -2.89 12.78 5.81
C TYR A 21 -2.49 13.54 4.56
N ALA A 22 -1.19 13.66 4.33
CA ALA A 22 -0.66 14.30 3.14
C ALA A 22 0.58 13.59 2.61
N VAL A 23 0.68 13.49 1.30
CA VAL A 23 1.93 13.15 0.61
C VAL A 23 2.74 14.43 0.44
N PRO A 24 3.99 14.50 0.95
CA PRO A 24 4.83 15.69 0.82
C PRO A 24 5.08 16.11 -0.64
N GLN A 25 5.43 17.38 -0.85
CA GLN A 25 5.79 17.88 -2.18
C GLN A 25 7.04 17.20 -2.75
N GLU A 26 7.94 16.78 -1.88
CA GLU A 26 9.16 16.05 -2.21
C GLU A 26 8.87 14.63 -2.71
N GLY A 27 7.65 14.14 -2.54
CA GLY A 27 7.24 12.78 -2.87
C GLY A 27 7.22 11.85 -1.67
N SER A 28 6.98 10.59 -1.93
CA SER A 28 6.95 9.50 -0.97
C SER A 28 7.34 8.20 -1.65
N ASN A 29 7.17 7.07 -0.99
CA ASN A 29 7.31 5.77 -1.63
C ASN A 29 5.97 5.19 -2.06
N VAL A 30 6.00 4.45 -3.16
CA VAL A 30 4.91 3.61 -3.66
C VAL A 30 5.37 2.16 -3.67
N TRP A 31 4.47 1.24 -3.35
CA TRP A 31 4.76 -0.19 -3.44
C TRP A 31 3.53 -0.96 -3.95
N ILE A 32 3.78 -2.17 -4.38
CA ILE A 32 2.75 -3.13 -4.78
C ILE A 32 3.01 -4.43 -4.04
N ASP A 33 2.00 -4.95 -3.35
CA ASP A 33 2.05 -6.24 -2.67
C ASP A 33 1.56 -7.35 -3.62
N PRO A 34 2.45 -8.14 -4.24
CA PRO A 34 2.06 -9.20 -5.15
C PRO A 34 1.75 -10.50 -4.41
N MET A 35 0.76 -11.24 -4.88
CA MET A 35 0.58 -12.65 -4.52
C MET A 35 1.43 -13.53 -5.44
N VAL A 36 2.30 -14.34 -4.86
CA VAL A 36 3.20 -15.22 -5.62
C VAL A 36 3.03 -16.69 -5.23
N ILE A 37 3.24 -17.60 -6.18
CA ILE A 37 3.25 -19.03 -5.94
C ILE A 37 4.69 -19.52 -6.14
N PRO A 38 5.37 -19.99 -5.07
CA PRO A 38 6.72 -20.53 -5.19
C PRO A 38 6.77 -21.69 -6.20
N ALA A 39 7.86 -21.80 -6.97
CA ALA A 39 8.04 -22.86 -7.96
C ALA A 39 7.95 -24.28 -7.35
N THR A 40 8.27 -24.42 -6.06
CA THR A 40 8.24 -25.67 -5.30
C THR A 40 6.91 -25.95 -4.62
N ALA A 41 5.87 -25.13 -4.84
CA ALA A 41 4.56 -25.30 -4.22
C ALA A 41 3.92 -26.63 -4.62
N LYS A 42 3.52 -27.42 -3.64
CA LYS A 42 2.88 -28.74 -3.87
C LYS A 42 1.42 -28.63 -4.30
N ASN A 43 0.73 -27.55 -3.91
CA ASN A 43 -0.69 -27.34 -4.16
C ASN A 43 -0.91 -26.11 -5.07
N LYS A 44 -0.16 -26.04 -6.18
CA LYS A 44 -0.19 -24.90 -7.11
C LYS A 44 -1.61 -24.60 -7.61
N GLU A 45 -2.35 -25.63 -8.02
CA GLU A 45 -3.73 -25.47 -8.53
C GLU A 45 -4.67 -24.84 -7.48
N ASN A 46 -4.56 -25.21 -6.22
CA ASN A 46 -5.37 -24.60 -5.16
C ASN A 46 -4.95 -23.16 -4.86
N ALA A 47 -3.65 -22.86 -4.96
CA ALA A 47 -3.15 -21.49 -4.83
C ALA A 47 -3.67 -20.60 -5.96
N GLU A 48 -3.66 -21.08 -7.20
CA GLU A 48 -4.23 -20.38 -8.35
C GLU A 48 -5.75 -20.14 -8.18
N LYS A 49 -6.49 -21.14 -7.67
CA LYS A 49 -7.92 -20.98 -7.35
C LYS A 49 -8.16 -19.93 -6.28
N LEU A 50 -7.32 -19.85 -5.24
CA LEU A 50 -7.42 -18.84 -4.19
C LEU A 50 -7.15 -17.45 -4.75
N ILE A 51 -6.07 -17.28 -5.52
CA ILE A 51 -5.74 -16.00 -6.16
C ILE A 51 -6.90 -15.56 -7.06
N ASN A 52 -7.43 -16.47 -7.88
CA ASN A 52 -8.55 -16.19 -8.76
C ASN A 52 -9.82 -15.80 -7.99
N PHE A 53 -10.08 -16.45 -6.85
CA PHE A 53 -11.17 -16.05 -5.95
C PHE A 53 -10.98 -14.63 -5.39
N LEU A 54 -9.77 -14.31 -4.93
CA LEU A 54 -9.46 -12.98 -4.39
C LEU A 54 -9.53 -11.87 -5.45
N CYS A 55 -9.29 -12.20 -6.72
CA CYS A 55 -9.42 -11.28 -7.86
C CYS A 55 -10.86 -11.09 -8.34
N ARG A 56 -11.85 -11.81 -7.81
CA ARG A 56 -13.26 -11.55 -8.14
C ARG A 56 -13.64 -10.15 -7.70
N PRO A 57 -14.37 -9.38 -8.53
CA PRO A 57 -14.72 -7.99 -8.23
C PRO A 57 -15.42 -7.82 -6.87
N ASP A 58 -16.39 -8.69 -6.57
CA ASP A 58 -17.16 -8.67 -5.32
C ASP A 58 -16.32 -8.99 -4.08
N ILE A 59 -15.27 -9.77 -4.23
CA ILE A 59 -14.34 -10.12 -3.14
C ILE A 59 -13.27 -9.04 -3.00
N ALA A 60 -12.70 -8.58 -4.11
CA ALA A 60 -11.73 -7.50 -4.12
C ALA A 60 -12.32 -6.20 -3.54
N GLN A 61 -13.58 -5.87 -3.87
CA GLN A 61 -14.30 -4.76 -3.26
C GLN A 61 -14.31 -4.87 -1.73
N LYS A 62 -14.77 -6.00 -1.18
CA LYS A 62 -14.82 -6.22 0.27
C LYS A 62 -13.47 -6.12 0.94
N ASN A 63 -12.42 -6.61 0.29
CA ASN A 63 -11.06 -6.48 0.80
C ASN A 63 -10.64 -5.01 0.87
N CYS A 64 -10.85 -4.24 -0.20
CA CYS A 64 -10.47 -2.84 -0.23
C CYS A 64 -11.25 -1.99 0.77
N GLU A 65 -12.55 -2.22 0.92
CA GLU A 65 -13.40 -1.57 1.93
C GLU A 65 -12.93 -1.87 3.37
N TYR A 66 -12.30 -3.03 3.57
CA TYR A 66 -11.79 -3.41 4.88
C TYR A 66 -10.40 -2.85 5.19
N ILE A 67 -9.50 -2.82 4.18
CA ILE A 67 -8.09 -2.44 4.39
C ILE A 67 -7.79 -0.99 4.02
N TRP A 68 -8.71 -0.28 3.37
CA TRP A 68 -8.59 1.14 2.98
C TRP A 68 -7.45 1.45 2.01
N TYR A 69 -7.02 0.46 1.20
CA TYR A 69 -5.99 0.65 0.18
C TYR A 69 -6.57 0.62 -1.23
N SER A 70 -5.90 1.30 -2.15
CA SER A 70 -6.24 1.27 -3.57
C SER A 70 -6.18 -0.14 -4.16
N SER A 71 -7.02 -0.40 -5.16
CA SER A 71 -7.10 -1.68 -5.86
C SER A 71 -6.63 -1.58 -7.30
N PRO A 72 -5.81 -2.52 -7.80
CA PRO A 72 -5.53 -2.63 -9.23
C PRO A 72 -6.68 -3.27 -10.02
N ASN A 73 -7.73 -3.74 -9.35
CA ASN A 73 -8.87 -4.41 -9.97
C ASN A 73 -9.94 -3.40 -10.41
N LYS A 74 -9.93 -3.02 -11.70
CA LYS A 74 -10.87 -2.04 -12.27
C LYS A 74 -12.34 -2.42 -12.02
N ALA A 75 -12.68 -3.70 -12.20
CA ALA A 75 -14.06 -4.15 -12.01
C ALA A 75 -14.49 -4.09 -10.54
N ALA A 76 -13.56 -4.18 -9.58
CA ALA A 76 -13.86 -3.95 -8.18
C ALA A 76 -14.07 -2.45 -7.89
N ILE A 77 -13.24 -1.57 -8.47
CA ILE A 77 -13.38 -0.12 -8.34
C ILE A 77 -14.74 0.35 -8.86
N GLU A 78 -15.22 -0.21 -9.99
CA GLU A 78 -16.54 0.10 -10.56
C GLU A 78 -17.72 -0.26 -9.64
N LEU A 79 -17.52 -1.16 -8.67
CA LEU A 79 -18.52 -1.53 -7.66
C LEU A 79 -18.47 -0.63 -6.42
N MET A 80 -17.42 0.19 -6.28
CA MET A 80 -17.23 1.07 -5.13
C MET A 80 -17.91 2.41 -5.36
N GLY A 81 -18.39 3.02 -4.27
CA GLY A 81 -19.02 4.33 -4.33
C GLY A 81 -18.03 5.47 -4.55
N GLU A 82 -18.57 6.67 -4.77
CA GLU A 82 -17.79 7.90 -4.97
C GLU A 82 -16.85 8.21 -3.79
N ASP A 83 -17.30 7.94 -2.56
CA ASP A 83 -16.48 8.14 -1.34
C ASP A 83 -15.14 7.40 -1.39
N TYR A 84 -15.07 6.25 -2.05
CA TYR A 84 -13.82 5.52 -2.25
C TYR A 84 -13.06 6.02 -3.48
N THR A 85 -13.75 6.20 -4.61
CA THR A 85 -13.09 6.51 -5.89
C THR A 85 -12.53 7.92 -5.95
N GLU A 86 -13.15 8.88 -5.24
CA GLU A 86 -12.74 10.27 -5.17
C GLU A 86 -11.81 10.57 -3.98
N ASN A 87 -11.61 9.61 -3.08
CA ASN A 87 -10.72 9.77 -1.94
C ASN A 87 -9.26 9.81 -2.41
N VAL A 88 -8.64 10.99 -2.36
CA VAL A 88 -7.26 11.23 -2.82
C VAL A 88 -6.19 10.54 -1.97
N THR A 89 -6.52 10.10 -0.76
CA THR A 89 -5.63 9.30 0.08
C THR A 89 -5.57 7.85 -0.39
N ILE A 90 -6.71 7.31 -0.88
CA ILE A 90 -6.80 5.97 -1.45
C ILE A 90 -6.32 5.98 -2.91
N ASN A 91 -6.80 6.95 -3.68
CA ASN A 91 -6.57 7.08 -5.11
C ASN A 91 -5.88 8.43 -5.41
N PRO A 92 -4.60 8.59 -5.08
CA PRO A 92 -3.90 9.83 -5.30
C PRO A 92 -3.85 10.18 -6.79
N PRO A 93 -3.94 11.47 -7.15
CA PRO A 93 -3.79 11.92 -8.53
C PRO A 93 -2.46 11.49 -9.13
N GLN A 94 -2.42 11.31 -10.46
CA GLN A 94 -1.21 10.84 -11.16
C GLN A 94 0.00 11.73 -10.87
N GLU A 95 -0.17 13.03 -10.76
CA GLU A 95 0.89 13.98 -10.43
C GLU A 95 1.52 13.76 -9.04
N VAL A 96 0.77 13.16 -8.11
CA VAL A 96 1.29 12.75 -6.78
C VAL A 96 2.08 11.47 -6.93
N ILE A 97 1.57 10.49 -7.68
CA ILE A 97 2.26 9.22 -7.96
C ILE A 97 3.57 9.45 -8.71
N ASP A 98 3.59 10.37 -9.66
CA ASP A 98 4.78 10.71 -10.47
C ASP A 98 5.94 11.29 -9.64
N ARG A 99 5.65 11.82 -8.44
CA ARG A 99 6.66 12.28 -7.48
C ARG A 99 7.13 11.20 -6.51
N CYS A 100 6.48 10.05 -6.51
CA CYS A 100 6.79 8.94 -5.62
C CYS A 100 7.79 7.98 -6.26
N GLU A 101 8.56 7.29 -5.43
CA GLU A 101 9.53 6.30 -5.86
C GLU A 101 9.11 4.90 -5.40
N PHE A 102 9.35 3.90 -6.25
CA PHE A 102 9.22 2.51 -5.84
C PHE A 102 10.41 2.11 -4.97
N PHE A 103 10.16 1.24 -4.00
CA PHE A 103 11.26 0.63 -3.26
C PHE A 103 12.19 -0.16 -4.20
N HIS A 104 13.48 0.11 -4.07
CA HIS A 104 14.54 -0.60 -4.76
C HIS A 104 15.41 -1.36 -3.77
N ASP A 105 16.02 -2.45 -4.23
CA ASP A 105 17.03 -3.15 -3.45
C ASP A 105 18.20 -2.21 -3.15
N ILE A 106 18.62 -2.18 -1.88
CA ILE A 106 19.78 -1.41 -1.45
C ILE A 106 21.03 -2.23 -1.74
N PRO A 107 21.99 -1.74 -2.56
CA PRO A 107 23.22 -2.44 -2.81
C PRO A 107 23.97 -2.76 -1.49
N ASP A 108 24.57 -3.95 -1.40
CA ASP A 108 25.27 -4.43 -0.20
C ASP A 108 26.30 -3.44 0.35
N SER A 109 26.96 -2.69 -0.56
CA SER A 109 27.93 -1.65 -0.20
C SER A 109 27.36 -0.52 0.66
N PHE A 110 26.05 -0.26 0.53
CA PHE A 110 25.35 0.78 1.30
C PHE A 110 24.58 0.23 2.50
N LEU A 111 24.32 -1.07 2.54
CA LEU A 111 23.49 -1.69 3.58
C LEU A 111 24.06 -1.47 4.99
N THR A 112 25.38 -1.51 5.15
CA THR A 112 26.04 -1.26 6.45
C THR A 112 25.81 0.18 6.90
N ILE A 113 25.94 1.13 6.00
CA ILE A 113 25.73 2.58 6.26
C ILE A 113 24.26 2.82 6.62
N TYR A 114 23.34 2.29 5.83
CA TYR A 114 21.91 2.36 6.07
C TYR A 114 21.53 1.84 7.45
N ASN A 115 21.98 0.63 7.81
CA ASN A 115 21.69 0.03 9.10
C ASN A 115 22.30 0.83 10.28
N SER A 116 23.47 1.44 10.08
CA SER A 116 24.08 2.32 11.08
C SER A 116 23.22 3.55 11.34
N PHE A 117 22.79 4.26 10.30
CA PHE A 117 21.92 5.42 10.44
C PHE A 117 20.56 5.06 11.04
N TRP A 118 19.96 3.96 10.59
CA TRP A 118 18.69 3.50 11.15
C TRP A 118 18.79 3.17 12.64
N SER A 119 19.91 2.57 13.06
CA SER A 119 20.19 2.31 14.48
C SER A 119 20.35 3.60 15.28
N GLN A 120 20.99 4.63 14.73
CA GLN A 120 21.10 5.95 15.36
C GLN A 120 19.72 6.61 15.52
N VAL A 121 18.88 6.57 14.49
CA VAL A 121 17.49 7.12 14.54
C VAL A 121 16.68 6.42 15.63
N LYS A 122 16.70 5.08 15.69
CA LYS A 122 15.97 4.32 16.72
C LYS A 122 16.45 4.58 18.15
N ASN A 123 17.73 4.91 18.31
CA ASN A 123 18.34 5.15 19.62
C ASN A 123 18.39 6.64 19.98
N ALA A 124 17.95 7.54 19.09
CA ALA A 124 17.80 8.96 19.40
C ALA A 124 16.68 9.13 20.42
N ARG A 125 16.99 9.72 21.56
CA ARG A 125 16.05 10.04 22.65
C ARG A 125 15.71 11.51 22.63
#